data_064aa02f862a2a80cea55596e3413eb2
#
_entry.id   064aa02f862a2a80cea55596e3413eb2
#
_cell.length_a   1.000
_cell.length_b   1.000
_cell.length_c   1.000
_cell.angle_alpha   90.00
_cell.angle_beta   90.00
_cell.angle_gamma   90.00
#
_symmetry.space_group_name_H-M   'P 1'
#
loop_
_entity.id
_entity.type
_entity.pdbx_description
1 polymer ?
#
loop_
_entity_poly.entity_id
_entity_poly.type
_entity_poly.pdbx_seq_one_letter_code
_entity_poly.pdbx_strand_id
1 'polypeptide(L)'
;MPYPYPHMSNDAPNLIWIDCEMTGLDLNRDVLVEIAVLVTDSQLNVLGEGVDLVIRASIEQLAGMNDFVRQMHTDSGLITEIAGGVELEDAQTQILAYLTKYAPGAGKSPLAGNSVSVDRGFINRDLPELAAYLHYRTIDVSTIKELARRWYPKSYFSAPKKTGNHRALGDIRDSIDELDYYRSQIFLPS
;
A
#
# COMPACT_ATOMS: atom_id res chain seq x y z
N MET A 1 4.34 11.11 -37.79
CA MET A 1 2.87 11.18 -37.57
C MET A 1 2.66 11.01 -36.10
N PRO A 2 2.00 11.94 -35.40
CA PRO A 2 1.62 11.71 -34.01
C PRO A 2 0.54 10.61 -33.98
N TYR A 3 0.76 9.57 -33.22
CA TYR A 3 -0.28 8.59 -32.93
C TYR A 3 -1.39 9.33 -32.17
N PRO A 4 -2.63 9.33 -32.64
CA PRO A 4 -3.73 9.85 -31.87
C PRO A 4 -4.00 8.83 -30.75
N TYR A 5 -3.41 9.06 -29.56
CA TYR A 5 -3.91 8.37 -28.39
C TYR A 5 -5.35 8.84 -28.16
N PRO A 6 -6.34 7.95 -28.12
CA PRO A 6 -7.64 8.34 -27.64
C PRO A 6 -7.42 8.96 -26.27
N HIS A 7 -7.97 10.16 -26.04
CA HIS A 7 -8.07 10.70 -24.71
C HIS A 7 -8.66 9.60 -23.83
N MET A 8 -7.82 9.01 -22.97
CA MET A 8 -8.32 8.06 -21.99
C MET A 8 -9.30 8.86 -21.14
N SER A 9 -10.59 8.52 -21.31
CA SER A 9 -11.68 9.07 -20.53
C SER A 9 -11.36 8.98 -19.04
N ASN A 10 -12.01 9.78 -18.21
CA ASN A 10 -12.00 9.70 -16.74
C ASN A 10 -12.44 8.32 -16.18
N ASP A 11 -12.54 7.30 -17.03
CA ASP A 11 -12.99 5.93 -16.76
C ASP A 11 -11.87 4.96 -16.36
N ALA A 12 -10.65 5.44 -16.11
CA ALA A 12 -9.60 4.58 -15.58
C ALA A 12 -10.02 4.06 -14.20
N PRO A 13 -9.83 2.76 -13.92
CA PRO A 13 -10.18 2.20 -12.61
C PRO A 13 -9.46 2.93 -11.47
N ASN A 14 -10.16 3.07 -10.35
CA ASN A 14 -9.56 3.60 -9.13
C ASN A 14 -8.35 2.77 -8.70
N LEU A 15 -7.44 3.37 -7.96
CA LEU A 15 -6.26 2.70 -7.39
C LEU A 15 -6.57 2.25 -5.96
N ILE A 16 -6.20 1.02 -5.64
CA ILE A 16 -6.29 0.47 -4.28
C ILE A 16 -4.89 0.52 -3.67
N TRP A 17 -4.70 1.45 -2.74
CA TRP A 17 -3.47 1.60 -1.99
C TRP A 17 -3.50 0.70 -0.78
N ILE A 18 -2.50 -0.15 -0.62
CA ILE A 18 -2.35 -1.01 0.55
C ILE A 18 -0.92 -0.92 1.03
N ASP A 19 -0.77 -0.85 2.34
CA ASP A 19 0.48 -0.98 3.04
C ASP A 19 0.27 -1.91 4.23
N CYS A 20 1.26 -2.72 4.54
CA CYS A 20 1.19 -3.74 5.59
C CYS A 20 2.40 -3.63 6.50
N GLU A 21 2.17 -3.80 7.81
CA GLU A 21 3.22 -4.07 8.77
C GLU A 21 3.25 -5.56 9.12
N MET A 22 4.44 -6.12 9.23
CA MET A 22 4.65 -7.54 9.46
C MET A 22 5.66 -7.79 10.57
N THR A 23 5.70 -9.02 11.10
CA THR A 23 6.74 -9.45 12.05
C THR A 23 8.13 -9.62 11.40
N GLY A 24 8.20 -9.57 10.08
CA GLY A 24 9.37 -9.68 9.24
C GLY A 24 8.97 -9.93 7.79
N LEU A 25 9.89 -10.28 6.91
CA LEU A 25 9.66 -10.38 5.47
C LEU A 25 9.69 -11.82 4.92
N ASP A 26 9.82 -12.82 5.77
CA ASP A 26 9.82 -14.24 5.37
C ASP A 26 8.38 -14.76 5.32
N LEU A 27 7.85 -14.94 4.11
CA LEU A 27 6.50 -15.47 3.88
C LEU A 27 6.23 -16.85 4.51
N ASN A 28 7.26 -17.64 4.86
CA ASN A 28 7.05 -18.94 5.50
C ASN A 28 6.90 -18.86 7.02
N ARG A 29 7.29 -17.73 7.63
CA ARG A 29 7.37 -17.58 9.08
C ARG A 29 6.64 -16.35 9.60
N ASP A 30 6.82 -15.22 8.93
CA ASP A 30 6.35 -13.94 9.42
C ASP A 30 4.86 -13.71 9.11
N VAL A 31 4.20 -12.86 9.90
CA VAL A 31 2.76 -12.64 9.82
C VAL A 31 2.42 -11.15 9.73
N LEU A 32 1.23 -10.85 9.20
CA LEU A 32 0.66 -9.50 9.20
C LEU A 32 0.32 -9.08 10.64
N VAL A 33 0.63 -7.83 10.99
CA VAL A 33 0.29 -7.21 12.26
C VAL A 33 -0.45 -5.87 12.11
N GLU A 34 -0.40 -5.24 10.94
CA GLU A 34 -1.24 -4.11 10.56
C GLU A 34 -1.49 -4.16 9.05
N ILE A 35 -2.65 -3.69 8.62
CA ILE A 35 -2.98 -3.47 7.23
C ILE A 35 -3.83 -2.21 7.09
N ALA A 36 -3.41 -1.30 6.23
CA ALA A 36 -4.19 -0.15 5.86
C ALA A 36 -4.56 -0.18 4.38
N VAL A 37 -5.72 0.38 4.06
CA VAL A 37 -6.24 0.47 2.69
C VAL A 37 -6.84 1.85 2.45
N LEU A 38 -6.41 2.51 1.37
CA LEU A 38 -7.03 3.70 0.81
C LEU A 38 -7.40 3.47 -0.65
N VAL A 39 -8.39 4.20 -1.13
CA VAL A 39 -8.72 4.23 -2.56
C VAL A 39 -8.55 5.65 -3.07
N THR A 40 -7.95 5.80 -4.25
CA THR A 40 -7.95 7.06 -4.99
C THR A 40 -8.59 6.88 -6.36
N ASP A 41 -9.07 7.98 -6.93
CA ASP A 41 -9.37 8.03 -8.35
C ASP A 41 -8.07 8.04 -9.19
N SER A 42 -8.21 8.12 -10.51
CA SER A 42 -7.09 8.18 -11.45
C SER A 42 -6.27 9.48 -11.35
N GLN A 43 -6.77 10.49 -10.65
CA GLN A 43 -6.09 11.77 -10.41
C GLN A 43 -5.44 11.84 -9.02
N LEU A 44 -5.45 10.74 -8.27
CA LEU A 44 -4.91 10.60 -6.91
C LEU A 44 -5.75 11.29 -5.84
N ASN A 45 -7.00 11.68 -6.13
CA ASN A 45 -7.90 12.19 -5.10
C ASN A 45 -8.37 11.03 -4.22
N VAL A 46 -8.21 11.16 -2.91
CA VAL A 46 -8.59 10.13 -1.93
C VAL A 46 -10.11 10.01 -1.85
N LEU A 47 -10.62 8.78 -1.88
CA LEU A 47 -12.04 8.43 -1.80
C LEU A 47 -12.36 7.75 -0.47
N GLY A 48 -13.12 8.43 0.38
CA GLY A 48 -13.47 7.95 1.71
C GLY A 48 -12.34 8.11 2.73
N GLU A 49 -12.52 7.53 3.92
CA GLU A 49 -11.58 7.68 5.04
C GLU A 49 -10.49 6.60 5.04
N GLY A 50 -10.72 5.51 4.33
CA GLY A 50 -9.85 4.33 4.33
C GLY A 50 -10.21 3.34 5.43
N VAL A 51 -9.40 2.31 5.53
CA VAL A 51 -9.43 1.27 6.57
C VAL A 51 -8.02 1.17 7.14
N ASP A 52 -7.90 1.10 8.46
CA ASP A 52 -6.63 0.94 9.17
C ASP A 52 -6.88 -0.04 10.32
N LEU A 53 -6.26 -1.22 10.24
CA LEU A 53 -6.58 -2.34 11.12
C LEU A 53 -5.32 -2.98 11.67
N VAL A 54 -5.19 -2.98 12.98
CA VAL A 54 -4.20 -3.81 13.67
C VAL A 54 -4.68 -5.26 13.67
N ILE A 55 -3.82 -6.17 13.27
CA ILE A 55 -4.09 -7.60 13.18
C ILE A 55 -3.51 -8.30 14.40
N ARG A 56 -4.31 -9.19 15.00
CA ARG A 56 -3.86 -9.97 16.14
C ARG A 56 -2.80 -10.99 15.75
N ALA A 57 -1.75 -11.05 16.56
CA ALA A 57 -0.71 -12.07 16.44
C ALA A 57 -0.43 -12.73 17.80
N SER A 58 -0.03 -14.00 17.77
CA SER A 58 0.29 -14.74 19.00
C SER A 58 1.65 -14.31 19.59
N ILE A 59 1.87 -14.63 20.86
CA ILE A 59 3.14 -14.35 21.53
C ILE A 59 4.30 -15.05 20.81
N GLU A 60 4.10 -16.27 20.31
CA GLU A 60 5.09 -17.04 19.56
C GLU A 60 5.45 -16.36 18.23
N GLN A 61 4.45 -15.84 17.51
CA GLN A 61 4.66 -15.09 16.26
C GLN A 61 5.43 -13.79 16.52
N LEU A 62 5.07 -13.06 17.58
CA LEU A 62 5.79 -11.84 17.98
C LEU A 62 7.22 -12.13 18.47
N ALA A 63 7.46 -13.28 19.11
CA ALA A 63 8.79 -13.68 19.54
C ALA A 63 9.75 -13.92 18.36
N GLY A 64 9.22 -14.21 17.17
CA GLY A 64 10.00 -14.41 15.94
C GLY A 64 10.57 -13.12 15.32
N MET A 65 10.12 -11.95 15.76
CA MET A 65 10.65 -10.67 15.26
C MET A 65 12.13 -10.51 15.56
N ASN A 66 12.91 -10.03 14.59
CA ASN A 66 14.25 -9.56 14.86
C ASN A 66 14.23 -8.22 15.63
N ASP A 67 15.38 -7.85 16.21
CA ASP A 67 15.50 -6.66 17.07
C ASP A 67 15.12 -5.36 16.32
N PHE A 68 15.45 -5.26 15.04
CA PHE A 68 15.14 -4.08 14.22
C PHE A 68 13.62 -3.90 14.06
N VAL A 69 12.91 -4.95 13.65
CA VAL A 69 11.44 -4.91 13.46
C VAL A 69 10.74 -4.66 14.79
N ARG A 70 11.20 -5.34 15.86
CA ARG A 70 10.66 -5.13 17.20
C ARG A 70 10.82 -3.69 17.67
N GLN A 71 11.99 -3.09 17.46
CA GLN A 71 12.23 -1.69 17.82
C GLN A 71 11.34 -0.75 17.01
N MET A 72 11.23 -0.96 15.70
CA MET A 72 10.37 -0.18 14.81
C MET A 72 8.90 -0.18 15.27
N HIS A 73 8.35 -1.36 15.57
CA HIS A 73 6.97 -1.48 16.07
C HIS A 73 6.81 -0.95 17.50
N THR A 74 7.87 -0.91 18.29
CA THR A 74 7.87 -0.27 19.62
C THR A 74 7.82 1.25 19.48
N ASP A 75 8.64 1.81 18.59
CA ASP A 75 8.74 3.25 18.38
C ASP A 75 7.46 3.83 17.75
N SER A 76 6.80 3.09 16.86
CA SER A 76 5.51 3.44 16.28
C SER A 76 4.31 3.21 17.23
N GLY A 77 4.51 2.51 18.35
CA GLY A 77 3.48 2.12 19.30
C GLY A 77 2.67 0.89 18.88
N LEU A 78 2.84 0.37 17.68
CA LEU A 78 2.08 -0.75 17.13
C LEU A 78 2.17 -1.99 18.02
N ILE A 79 3.35 -2.28 18.58
CA ILE A 79 3.59 -3.49 19.39
C ILE A 79 2.58 -3.65 20.56
N THR A 80 2.09 -2.55 21.11
CA THR A 80 1.14 -2.57 22.25
C THR A 80 -0.31 -2.78 21.81
N GLU A 81 -0.61 -2.57 20.53
CA GLU A 81 -1.95 -2.67 19.95
C GLU A 81 -2.26 -4.08 19.44
N ILE A 82 -1.23 -4.84 19.02
CA ILE A 82 -1.37 -6.14 18.36
C ILE A 82 -2.21 -7.14 19.16
N ALA A 83 -2.04 -7.20 20.48
CA ALA A 83 -2.81 -8.13 21.32
C ALA A 83 -4.33 -7.85 21.29
N GLY A 84 -4.73 -6.61 21.07
CA GLY A 84 -6.12 -6.17 20.92
C GLY A 84 -6.61 -6.12 19.47
N GLY A 85 -5.78 -6.49 18.51
CA GLY A 85 -6.09 -6.45 17.10
C GLY A 85 -7.23 -7.40 16.68
N VAL A 86 -7.73 -7.21 15.47
CA VAL A 86 -8.78 -8.05 14.87
C VAL A 86 -8.19 -9.33 14.28
N GLU A 87 -9.02 -10.33 14.05
CA GLU A 87 -8.64 -11.52 13.31
C GLU A 87 -8.53 -11.20 11.80
N LEU A 88 -7.68 -11.94 11.07
CA LEU A 88 -7.46 -11.75 9.63
C LEU A 88 -8.76 -11.81 8.81
N GLU A 89 -9.67 -12.70 9.19
CA GLU A 89 -10.95 -12.90 8.50
C GLU A 89 -11.87 -11.69 8.65
N ASP A 90 -11.90 -11.10 9.86
CA ASP A 90 -12.64 -9.87 10.13
C ASP A 90 -12.03 -8.67 9.40
N ALA A 91 -10.70 -8.60 9.34
CA ALA A 91 -9.99 -7.56 8.58
C ALA A 91 -10.32 -7.65 7.09
N GLN A 92 -10.25 -8.84 6.50
CA GLN A 92 -10.60 -9.05 5.09
C GLN A 92 -12.04 -8.61 4.81
N THR A 93 -12.97 -8.96 5.67
CA THR A 93 -14.39 -8.58 5.53
C THR A 93 -14.57 -7.06 5.53
N GLN A 94 -13.94 -6.35 6.47
CA GLN A 94 -14.02 -4.89 6.58
C GLN A 94 -13.38 -4.20 5.36
N ILE A 95 -12.22 -4.70 4.90
CA ILE A 95 -11.54 -4.18 3.71
C ILE A 95 -12.41 -4.36 2.46
N LEU A 96 -12.97 -5.55 2.24
CA LEU A 96 -13.81 -5.82 1.08
C LEU A 96 -15.10 -4.98 1.08
N ALA A 97 -15.69 -4.71 2.25
CA ALA A 97 -16.82 -3.80 2.37
C ALA A 97 -16.45 -2.36 1.93
N TYR A 98 -15.29 -1.86 2.35
CA TYR A 98 -14.76 -0.57 1.92
C TYR A 98 -14.49 -0.54 0.40
N LEU A 99 -13.81 -1.55 -0.13
CA LEU A 99 -13.47 -1.64 -1.56
C LEU A 99 -14.71 -1.74 -2.46
N THR A 100 -15.73 -2.48 -2.05
CA THR A 100 -17.00 -2.59 -2.80
C THR A 100 -17.64 -1.21 -3.00
N LYS A 101 -17.48 -0.31 -2.04
CA LYS A 101 -18.04 1.05 -2.12
C LYS A 101 -17.20 1.99 -2.99
N TYR A 102 -15.86 1.95 -2.87
CA TYR A 102 -14.98 2.97 -3.46
C TYR A 102 -14.19 2.50 -4.69
N ALA A 103 -14.05 1.19 -4.89
CA ALA A 103 -13.39 0.59 -6.05
C ALA A 103 -14.22 -0.60 -6.57
N PRO A 104 -15.47 -0.40 -7.01
CA PRO A 104 -16.39 -1.47 -7.34
C PRO A 104 -15.91 -2.32 -8.51
N GLY A 105 -16.08 -3.63 -8.37
CA GLY A 105 -15.77 -4.63 -9.39
C GLY A 105 -14.41 -5.30 -9.19
N ALA A 106 -14.45 -6.54 -8.72
CA ALA A 106 -13.27 -7.37 -8.53
C ALA A 106 -12.42 -7.48 -9.82
N GLY A 107 -11.11 -7.52 -9.65
CA GLY A 107 -10.14 -7.67 -10.73
C GLY A 107 -9.92 -6.42 -11.60
N LYS A 108 -10.49 -5.26 -11.26
CA LYS A 108 -10.36 -4.03 -12.06
C LYS A 108 -9.28 -3.09 -11.56
N SER A 109 -9.25 -2.84 -10.26
CA SER A 109 -8.38 -1.84 -9.63
C SER A 109 -7.03 -2.44 -9.25
N PRO A 110 -5.91 -1.85 -9.71
CA PRO A 110 -4.58 -2.33 -9.34
C PRO A 110 -4.23 -1.97 -7.90
N LEU A 111 -3.43 -2.83 -7.27
CA LEU A 111 -2.72 -2.53 -6.02
C LEU A 111 -1.68 -1.45 -6.28
N ALA A 112 -1.64 -0.42 -5.43
CA ALA A 112 -0.66 0.65 -5.47
C ALA A 112 0.04 0.82 -4.11
N GLY A 113 1.27 1.32 -4.12
CA GLY A 113 2.07 1.62 -2.92
C GLY A 113 3.56 1.62 -3.21
N ASN A 114 4.37 1.59 -2.17
CA ASN A 114 5.83 1.46 -2.27
C ASN A 114 6.26 0.01 -2.01
N SER A 115 7.06 -0.58 -2.91
CA SER A 115 7.59 -1.96 -2.79
C SER A 115 6.50 -3.01 -2.61
N VAL A 116 5.35 -2.79 -3.20
CA VAL A 116 4.09 -3.56 -3.03
C VAL A 116 4.18 -5.05 -3.33
N SER A 117 5.29 -5.52 -3.88
CA SER A 117 5.51 -6.95 -4.10
C SER A 117 5.58 -7.75 -2.80
N VAL A 118 6.07 -7.14 -1.73
CA VAL A 118 6.12 -7.74 -0.39
C VAL A 118 4.71 -7.86 0.17
N ASP A 119 3.98 -6.74 0.22
CA ASP A 119 2.58 -6.71 0.67
C ASP A 119 1.72 -7.68 -0.12
N ARG A 120 1.87 -7.70 -1.45
CA ARG A 120 1.16 -8.62 -2.34
C ARG A 120 1.42 -10.09 -1.98
N GLY A 121 2.64 -10.42 -1.56
CA GLY A 121 3.00 -11.77 -1.10
C GLY A 121 2.18 -12.20 0.12
N PHE A 122 2.14 -11.36 1.16
CA PHE A 122 1.35 -11.60 2.37
C PHE A 122 -0.15 -11.61 2.09
N ILE A 123 -0.66 -10.65 1.31
CA ILE A 123 -2.08 -10.62 0.91
C ILE A 123 -2.47 -11.91 0.17
N ASN A 124 -1.66 -12.40 -0.76
CA ASN A 124 -1.96 -13.62 -1.51
C ASN A 124 -2.01 -14.86 -0.60
N ARG A 125 -1.20 -14.92 0.45
CA ARG A 125 -1.16 -16.03 1.40
C ARG A 125 -2.29 -15.97 2.41
N ASP A 126 -2.53 -14.78 3.00
CA ASP A 126 -3.31 -14.63 4.23
C ASP A 126 -4.73 -14.08 3.97
N LEU A 127 -4.94 -13.36 2.87
CA LEU A 127 -6.18 -12.65 2.55
C LEU A 127 -6.65 -12.98 1.10
N PRO A 128 -7.00 -14.26 0.83
CA PRO A 128 -7.22 -14.76 -0.53
C PRO A 128 -8.37 -14.06 -1.27
N GLU A 129 -9.42 -13.63 -0.58
CA GLU A 129 -10.54 -12.92 -1.21
C GLU A 129 -10.12 -11.49 -1.59
N LEU A 130 -9.34 -10.81 -0.74
CA LEU A 130 -8.73 -9.52 -1.08
C LEU A 130 -7.77 -9.68 -2.26
N ALA A 131 -6.93 -10.72 -2.26
CA ALA A 131 -6.02 -11.02 -3.36
C ALA A 131 -6.76 -11.19 -4.70
N ALA A 132 -7.89 -11.89 -4.69
CA ALA A 132 -8.76 -12.10 -5.86
C ALA A 132 -9.51 -10.82 -6.29
N TYR A 133 -9.75 -9.89 -5.36
CA TYR A 133 -10.39 -8.61 -5.64
C TYR A 133 -9.47 -7.65 -6.40
N LEU A 134 -8.17 -7.74 -6.19
CA LEU A 134 -7.17 -6.86 -6.82
C LEU A 134 -6.91 -7.27 -8.28
N HIS A 135 -6.66 -6.27 -9.12
CA HIS A 135 -6.16 -6.53 -10.48
C HIS A 135 -4.77 -7.19 -10.41
N TYR A 136 -4.39 -7.97 -11.44
CA TYR A 136 -3.07 -8.64 -11.49
C TYR A 136 -1.88 -7.68 -11.64
N ARG A 137 -2.11 -6.50 -12.23
CA ARG A 137 -1.07 -5.45 -12.33
C ARG A 137 -0.96 -4.68 -11.02
N THR A 138 0.24 -4.15 -10.77
CA THR A 138 0.54 -3.28 -9.64
C THR A 138 1.05 -1.93 -10.12
N ILE A 139 0.87 -0.89 -9.29
CA ILE A 139 1.51 0.42 -9.44
C ILE A 139 2.47 0.58 -8.27
N ASP A 140 3.75 0.30 -8.54
CA ASP A 140 4.81 0.39 -7.54
C ASP A 140 5.54 1.72 -7.66
N VAL A 141 5.31 2.61 -6.68
CA VAL A 141 5.92 3.95 -6.63
C VAL A 141 7.43 3.85 -6.48
N SER A 142 7.94 2.80 -5.80
CA SER A 142 9.38 2.56 -5.67
C SER A 142 10.05 2.33 -7.02
N THR A 143 9.33 1.78 -8.01
CA THR A 143 9.84 1.66 -9.39
C THR A 143 10.05 3.03 -10.02
N ILE A 144 9.06 3.93 -9.89
CA ILE A 144 9.17 5.30 -10.40
C ILE A 144 10.32 6.04 -9.73
N LYS A 145 10.42 5.93 -8.41
CA LYS A 145 11.51 6.49 -7.61
C LYS A 145 12.89 6.01 -8.06
N GLU A 146 13.05 4.71 -8.26
CA GLU A 146 14.32 4.13 -8.70
C GLU A 146 14.71 4.58 -10.12
N LEU A 147 13.74 4.72 -11.03
CA LEU A 147 13.95 5.29 -12.36
C LEU A 147 14.27 6.78 -12.30
N ALA A 148 13.59 7.53 -11.43
CA ALA A 148 13.90 8.94 -11.20
C ALA A 148 15.33 9.13 -10.68
N ARG A 149 15.78 8.28 -9.75
CA ARG A 149 17.16 8.30 -9.24
C ARG A 149 18.19 8.15 -10.36
N ARG A 150 17.90 7.31 -11.37
CA ARG A 150 18.82 7.03 -12.51
C ARG A 150 18.79 8.10 -13.60
N TRP A 151 17.59 8.58 -13.94
CA TRP A 151 17.40 9.40 -15.13
C TRP A 151 17.08 10.86 -14.83
N TYR A 152 16.54 11.14 -13.65
CA TYR A 152 16.14 12.48 -13.17
C TYR A 152 16.66 12.75 -11.76
N PRO A 153 18.00 12.70 -11.51
CA PRO A 153 18.55 12.80 -10.16
C PRO A 153 18.15 14.08 -9.44
N LYS A 154 17.99 15.20 -10.17
CA LYS A 154 17.53 16.47 -9.58
C LYS A 154 16.14 16.31 -8.97
N SER A 155 15.20 15.73 -9.68
CA SER A 155 13.84 15.47 -9.17
C SER A 155 13.88 14.48 -7.99
N TYR A 156 14.70 13.42 -8.08
CA TYR A 156 14.86 12.46 -7.00
C TYR A 156 15.31 13.11 -5.69
N PHE A 157 16.37 13.94 -5.73
CA PHE A 157 16.89 14.58 -4.51
C PHE A 157 16.03 15.75 -3.98
N SER A 158 15.07 16.22 -4.78
CA SER A 158 14.12 17.26 -4.39
C SER A 158 12.76 16.69 -3.95
N ALA A 159 12.59 15.37 -3.96
CA ALA A 159 11.35 14.73 -3.52
C ALA A 159 11.06 15.03 -2.04
N PRO A 160 9.79 15.16 -1.65
CA PRO A 160 9.42 15.41 -0.27
C PRO A 160 9.89 14.25 0.62
N LYS A 161 10.27 14.60 1.85
CA LYS A 161 10.64 13.59 2.85
C LYS A 161 9.37 12.92 3.38
N LYS A 162 9.41 11.61 3.51
CA LYS A 162 8.35 10.84 4.16
C LYS A 162 8.27 11.17 5.65
N THR A 163 7.09 11.02 6.22
CA THR A 163 6.86 11.23 7.67
C THR A 163 7.60 10.19 8.51
N GLY A 164 7.74 8.96 8.00
CA GLY A 164 8.56 7.90 8.60
C GLY A 164 8.05 7.42 9.95
N ASN A 165 6.73 7.45 10.18
CA ASN A 165 6.13 7.01 11.44
C ASN A 165 5.89 5.50 11.52
N HIS A 166 6.13 4.77 10.43
CA HIS A 166 5.94 3.31 10.34
C HIS A 166 4.56 2.84 10.84
N ARG A 167 3.52 3.52 10.37
CA ARG A 167 2.11 3.14 10.51
C ARG A 167 1.51 3.09 9.10
N ALA A 168 0.89 1.98 8.77
CA ALA A 168 0.48 1.63 7.41
C ALA A 168 -0.35 2.73 6.72
N LEU A 169 -1.32 3.34 7.39
CA LEU A 169 -2.11 4.42 6.80
C LEU A 169 -1.30 5.69 6.51
N GLY A 170 -0.33 6.02 7.35
CA GLY A 170 0.61 7.12 7.15
C GLY A 170 1.51 6.88 5.95
N ASP A 171 2.05 5.68 5.83
CA ASP A 171 2.94 5.28 4.73
C ASP A 171 2.21 5.23 3.39
N ILE A 172 0.90 4.89 3.37
CA ILE A 172 0.04 5.04 2.19
C ILE A 172 -0.05 6.50 1.75
N ARG A 173 -0.31 7.43 2.66
CA ARG A 173 -0.42 8.87 2.34
C ARG A 173 0.88 9.41 1.78
N ASP A 174 2.00 9.09 2.41
CA ASP A 174 3.34 9.41 1.91
C ASP A 174 3.59 8.83 0.51
N SER A 175 3.07 7.65 0.22
CA SER A 175 3.21 7.00 -1.09
C SER A 175 2.36 7.67 -2.18
N ILE A 176 1.16 8.13 -1.85
CA ILE A 176 0.30 8.91 -2.75
C ILE A 176 0.98 10.25 -3.08
N ASP A 177 1.46 10.97 -2.07
CA ASP A 177 2.14 12.25 -2.22
C ASP A 177 3.43 12.11 -3.04
N GLU A 178 4.18 11.03 -2.82
CA GLU A 178 5.39 10.71 -3.59
C GLU A 178 5.07 10.46 -5.06
N LEU A 179 4.01 9.71 -5.36
CA LEU A 179 3.58 9.48 -6.75
C LEU A 179 3.09 10.77 -7.41
N ASP A 180 2.32 11.61 -6.71
CA ASP A 180 1.84 12.89 -7.23
C ASP A 180 3.02 13.84 -7.53
N TYR A 181 4.01 13.87 -6.63
CA TYR A 181 5.25 14.60 -6.86
C TYR A 181 5.94 14.12 -8.16
N TYR A 182 6.21 12.83 -8.31
CA TYR A 182 6.86 12.32 -9.52
C TYR A 182 6.02 12.56 -10.77
N ARG A 183 4.70 12.44 -10.68
CA ARG A 183 3.78 12.75 -11.78
C ARG A 183 4.00 14.17 -12.29
N SER A 184 4.16 15.13 -11.39
CA SER A 184 4.36 16.53 -11.74
C SER A 184 5.78 16.86 -12.25
N GLN A 185 6.80 16.06 -11.88
CA GLN A 185 8.20 16.38 -12.13
C GLN A 185 8.81 15.66 -13.33
N ILE A 186 8.33 14.47 -13.67
CA ILE A 186 8.99 13.60 -14.65
C ILE A 186 8.09 13.10 -15.76
N PHE A 187 6.76 13.18 -15.62
CA PHE A 187 5.84 12.83 -16.70
C PHE A 187 5.49 14.08 -17.50
N LEU A 188 5.34 13.92 -18.82
CA LEU A 188 4.91 15.02 -19.68
C LEU A 188 3.47 15.41 -19.35
N PRO A 189 3.12 16.71 -19.38
CA PRO A 189 1.75 17.13 -19.26
C PRO A 189 0.86 16.46 -20.31
N SER A 190 -0.30 15.97 -19.89
CA SER A 190 -1.30 15.36 -20.77
C SER A 190 -2.18 16.42 -21.44
#